data_6287b2a52a5683cdde168c26fac15990
#
_entry.id   6287b2a52a5683cdde168c26fac15990
#
_cell.length_a   1.000
_cell.length_b   1.000
_cell.length_c   1.000
_cell.angle_alpha   90.00
_cell.angle_beta   90.00
_cell.angle_gamma   90.00
#
_symmetry.space_group_name_H-M   'P 1'
#
loop_
_entity.id
_entity.type
_entity.pdbx_description
1 polymer ?
#
loop_
_entity_poly.entity_id
_entity_poly.type
_entity_poly.pdbx_seq_one_letter_code
_entity_poly.pdbx_strand_id
1 'polypeptide(L)'
;MRLPRALGATVAVVSTLAVLLTPTAAHAAPGDTVTLPVRDALTALAVQNEDRTGYERTKYRHWIDADRDGCNTRAEVLLEEALIAPEQGTNCRLTGGSWYSPYDDTSFTQARALDIDHLVPLAESWDSGASTWTAAQRQAYANDLDDPRALIAVSAASNRSKSDQDPATWQPPADGYRCTYATDWVAIKTRWGLTVDPTEQAALTDVLDTCPNTPITVTLAR
;
A
#
# COMPACT_ATOMS: atom_id res chain seq x y z
N MET A 1 -31.33 78.70 -45.67
CA MET A 1 -31.53 78.01 -44.39
C MET A 1 -31.08 76.60 -44.60
N ARG A 2 -29.86 76.22 -44.10
CA ARG A 2 -29.27 74.87 -44.28
C ARG A 2 -29.17 74.28 -42.86
N LEU A 3 -29.81 73.11 -42.64
CA LEU A 3 -29.71 72.33 -41.41
C LEU A 3 -28.40 71.50 -41.44
N PRO A 4 -27.70 71.33 -40.31
CA PRO A 4 -26.54 70.45 -40.22
C PRO A 4 -26.95 68.98 -40.02
N ARG A 5 -26.25 68.09 -40.71
CA ARG A 5 -26.34 66.65 -40.52
C ARG A 5 -25.53 66.25 -39.27
N ALA A 6 -26.18 65.58 -38.30
CA ALA A 6 -25.52 64.96 -37.18
C ALA A 6 -24.93 63.61 -37.62
N LEU A 7 -23.61 63.42 -37.45
CA LEU A 7 -22.93 62.13 -37.54
C LEU A 7 -23.17 61.37 -36.23
N GLY A 8 -23.88 60.26 -36.30
CA GLY A 8 -23.96 59.32 -35.18
C GLY A 8 -22.72 58.38 -35.16
N ALA A 9 -21.94 58.42 -34.12
CA ALA A 9 -20.86 57.50 -33.85
C ALA A 9 -21.41 56.26 -33.16
N THR A 10 -21.33 55.11 -33.85
CA THR A 10 -21.64 53.77 -33.27
C THR A 10 -20.43 53.25 -32.51
N VAL A 11 -20.53 53.15 -31.20
CA VAL A 11 -19.52 52.47 -30.34
C VAL A 11 -19.80 50.98 -30.36
N ALA A 12 -18.90 50.20 -30.97
CA ALA A 12 -18.94 48.76 -30.90
C ALA A 12 -18.32 48.29 -29.55
N VAL A 13 -19.12 47.70 -28.69
CA VAL A 13 -18.66 47.07 -27.44
C VAL A 13 -18.18 45.67 -27.79
N VAL A 14 -16.87 45.45 -27.77
CA VAL A 14 -16.27 44.10 -27.92
C VAL A 14 -16.24 43.45 -26.53
N SER A 15 -17.18 42.55 -26.27
CA SER A 15 -17.19 41.71 -25.09
C SER A 15 -16.17 40.59 -25.22
N THR A 16 -15.03 40.70 -24.55
CA THR A 16 -14.05 39.60 -24.44
C THR A 16 -14.56 38.58 -23.41
N LEU A 17 -14.96 37.41 -23.90
CA LEU A 17 -15.31 36.26 -23.03
C LEU A 17 -14.00 35.64 -22.51
N ALA A 18 -13.65 35.87 -21.24
CA ALA A 18 -12.55 35.21 -20.58
C ALA A 18 -12.96 33.76 -20.26
N VAL A 19 -12.43 32.80 -20.98
CA VAL A 19 -12.55 31.37 -20.65
C VAL A 19 -11.65 31.10 -19.46
N LEU A 20 -12.23 30.92 -18.29
CA LEU A 20 -11.54 30.43 -17.08
C LEU A 20 -11.26 28.93 -17.29
N LEU A 21 -10.04 28.58 -17.70
CA LEU A 21 -9.54 27.22 -17.65
C LEU A 21 -9.34 26.86 -16.18
N THR A 22 -10.25 26.08 -15.60
CA THR A 22 -10.03 25.44 -14.31
C THR A 22 -8.96 24.35 -14.49
N PRO A 23 -7.83 24.39 -13.75
CA PRO A 23 -6.88 23.28 -13.79
C PRO A 23 -7.60 22.03 -13.31
N THR A 24 -7.73 21.03 -14.19
CA THR A 24 -8.08 19.67 -13.75
C THR A 24 -6.92 19.17 -12.92
N ALA A 25 -7.15 18.86 -11.63
CA ALA A 25 -6.18 18.17 -10.81
C ALA A 25 -5.81 16.86 -11.53
N ALA A 26 -4.54 16.72 -11.90
CA ALA A 26 -4.05 15.46 -12.45
C ALA A 26 -4.21 14.40 -11.33
N HIS A 27 -4.96 13.34 -11.61
CA HIS A 27 -5.00 12.19 -10.72
C HIS A 27 -3.66 11.48 -10.83
N ALA A 28 -3.08 11.13 -9.69
CA ALA A 28 -1.84 10.37 -9.65
C ALA A 28 -2.06 9.01 -10.34
N ALA A 29 -1.07 8.59 -11.14
CA ALA A 29 -1.13 7.40 -11.98
C ALA A 29 -0.14 6.32 -11.47
N PRO A 30 -0.28 5.07 -11.89
CA PRO A 30 0.72 4.04 -11.61
C PRO A 30 2.12 4.51 -12.00
N GLY A 31 3.10 4.34 -11.10
CA GLY A 31 4.47 4.81 -11.25
C GLY A 31 4.72 6.22 -10.70
N ASP A 32 3.69 7.01 -10.41
CA ASP A 32 3.87 8.29 -9.74
C ASP A 32 4.28 8.09 -8.28
N THR A 33 5.10 9.00 -7.77
CA THR A 33 5.50 9.00 -6.36
C THR A 33 4.68 10.02 -5.59
N VAL A 34 4.08 9.57 -4.48
CA VAL A 34 3.33 10.40 -3.54
C VAL A 34 4.09 10.48 -2.22
N THR A 35 4.23 11.68 -1.68
CA THR A 35 4.81 11.91 -0.35
C THR A 35 3.85 12.74 0.49
N LEU A 36 3.38 12.18 1.60
CA LEU A 36 2.45 12.81 2.54
C LEU A 36 2.84 12.44 3.97
N PRO A 37 2.59 13.32 4.97
CA PRO A 37 2.54 12.90 6.37
C PRO A 37 1.58 11.72 6.51
N VAL A 38 1.91 10.73 7.34
CA VAL A 38 1.15 9.47 7.40
C VAL A 38 -0.33 9.67 7.77
N ARG A 39 -0.65 10.63 8.65
CA ARG A 39 -2.04 10.95 9.00
C ARG A 39 -2.81 11.57 7.84
N ASP A 40 -2.14 12.38 7.02
CA ASP A 40 -2.74 12.95 5.82
C ASP A 40 -2.97 11.86 4.76
N ALA A 41 -2.03 10.93 4.64
CA ALA A 41 -2.18 9.75 3.77
C ALA A 41 -3.35 8.87 4.21
N LEU A 42 -3.50 8.58 5.52
CA LEU A 42 -4.67 7.86 6.05
C LEU A 42 -5.98 8.57 5.75
N THR A 43 -6.02 9.89 5.93
CA THR A 43 -7.20 10.71 5.63
C THR A 43 -7.55 10.71 4.14
N ALA A 44 -6.55 10.55 3.26
CA ALA A 44 -6.74 10.51 1.81
C ALA A 44 -7.25 9.16 1.29
N LEU A 45 -7.15 8.09 2.09
CA LEU A 45 -7.73 6.79 1.70
C LEU A 45 -9.26 6.89 1.62
N ALA A 46 -9.82 6.28 0.58
CA ALA A 46 -11.27 6.22 0.45
C ALA A 46 -11.87 5.31 1.53
N VAL A 47 -12.95 5.75 2.16
CA VAL A 47 -13.64 4.98 3.20
C VAL A 47 -14.76 4.17 2.56
N GLN A 48 -14.75 2.85 2.75
CA GLN A 48 -15.75 1.91 2.24
C GLN A 48 -15.90 0.73 3.19
N ASN A 49 -17.11 0.24 3.37
CA ASN A 49 -17.32 -1.00 4.12
C ASN A 49 -16.67 -2.17 3.40
N GLU A 50 -16.14 -3.10 4.17
CA GLU A 50 -15.58 -4.36 3.67
C GLU A 50 -16.62 -5.22 2.94
N ASP A 51 -16.16 -5.94 1.91
CA ASP A 51 -16.98 -6.96 1.21
C ASP A 51 -16.14 -8.21 0.90
N ARG A 52 -16.26 -9.21 1.75
CA ARG A 52 -15.58 -10.52 1.61
C ARG A 52 -16.24 -11.42 0.54
N THR A 53 -17.34 -10.98 -0.08
CA THR A 53 -18.09 -11.80 -1.02
C THR A 53 -17.20 -12.31 -2.15
N GLY A 54 -17.17 -13.63 -2.31
CA GLY A 54 -16.43 -14.30 -3.38
C GLY A 54 -14.91 -14.36 -3.17
N TYR A 55 -14.39 -14.00 -1.99
CA TYR A 55 -12.96 -14.20 -1.70
C TYR A 55 -12.58 -15.68 -1.77
N GLU A 56 -11.50 -15.94 -2.47
CA GLU A 56 -10.80 -17.21 -2.47
C GLU A 56 -9.29 -16.90 -2.55
N ARG A 57 -8.50 -17.44 -1.62
CA ARG A 57 -7.06 -17.24 -1.59
C ARG A 57 -6.38 -17.63 -2.92
N THR A 58 -6.91 -18.62 -3.61
CA THR A 58 -6.44 -19.11 -4.91
C THR A 58 -6.56 -18.09 -6.05
N LYS A 59 -7.36 -17.03 -5.86
CA LYS A 59 -7.43 -15.90 -6.81
C LYS A 59 -6.19 -15.01 -6.79
N TYR A 60 -5.33 -15.19 -5.78
CA TYR A 60 -4.02 -14.56 -5.65
C TYR A 60 -2.94 -15.59 -5.91
N ARG A 61 -2.33 -15.55 -7.08
CA ARG A 61 -1.17 -16.40 -7.38
C ARG A 61 0.06 -15.79 -6.71
N HIS A 62 0.42 -16.29 -5.55
CA HIS A 62 1.57 -15.84 -4.76
C HIS A 62 2.74 -16.83 -4.84
N TRP A 63 3.91 -16.40 -4.35
CA TRP A 63 5.17 -17.16 -4.34
C TRP A 63 5.61 -17.61 -5.73
N ILE A 64 5.55 -16.68 -6.72
CA ILE A 64 6.08 -16.91 -8.04
C ILE A 64 7.61 -16.68 -8.05
N ASP A 65 8.29 -17.31 -8.98
CA ASP A 65 9.65 -17.02 -9.40
C ASP A 65 9.53 -16.16 -10.68
N ALA A 66 9.57 -14.83 -10.50
CA ALA A 66 9.22 -13.89 -11.57
C ALA A 66 10.36 -13.69 -12.58
N ASP A 67 11.60 -13.70 -12.12
CA ASP A 67 12.81 -13.50 -12.93
C ASP A 67 13.46 -14.82 -13.36
N ARG A 68 12.97 -15.95 -12.81
CA ARG A 68 13.40 -17.32 -13.13
C ARG A 68 14.83 -17.63 -12.71
N ASP A 69 15.27 -17.07 -11.61
CA ASP A 69 16.58 -17.34 -11.01
C ASP A 69 16.56 -18.59 -10.11
N GLY A 70 15.39 -19.18 -9.86
CA GLY A 70 15.14 -20.32 -9.01
C GLY A 70 14.70 -19.99 -7.60
N CYS A 71 14.63 -18.68 -7.24
CA CYS A 71 14.06 -18.19 -6.01
C CYS A 71 12.63 -17.69 -6.24
N ASN A 72 11.70 -18.10 -5.42
CA ASN A 72 10.35 -17.53 -5.46
C ASN A 72 10.27 -16.31 -4.53
N THR A 73 9.22 -15.52 -4.67
CA THR A 73 8.99 -14.30 -3.87
C THR A 73 9.25 -14.49 -2.37
N ARG A 74 8.84 -15.65 -1.79
CA ARG A 74 9.13 -15.95 -0.37
C ARG A 74 10.62 -16.05 -0.10
N ALA A 75 11.38 -16.70 -0.97
CA ALA A 75 12.82 -16.84 -0.81
C ALA A 75 13.54 -15.51 -0.99
N GLU A 76 13.07 -14.66 -1.92
CA GLU A 76 13.59 -13.32 -2.13
C GLU A 76 13.46 -12.46 -0.87
N VAL A 77 12.28 -12.41 -0.25
CA VAL A 77 12.09 -11.66 1.00
C VAL A 77 13.01 -12.17 2.10
N LEU A 78 13.16 -13.51 2.24
CA LEU A 78 14.06 -14.08 3.23
C LEU A 78 15.54 -13.76 2.97
N LEU A 79 15.95 -13.63 1.72
CA LEU A 79 17.31 -13.23 1.35
C LEU A 79 17.55 -11.75 1.65
N GLU A 80 16.60 -10.89 1.29
CA GLU A 80 16.68 -9.44 1.49
C GLU A 80 16.68 -9.06 2.96
N GLU A 81 15.82 -9.67 3.78
CA GLU A 81 15.68 -9.32 5.20
C GLU A 81 16.65 -10.05 6.14
N ALA A 82 17.55 -10.88 5.60
CA ALA A 82 18.50 -11.61 6.44
C ALA A 82 19.52 -10.67 7.10
N LEU A 83 19.60 -10.67 8.43
CA LEU A 83 20.64 -9.98 9.20
C LEU A 83 22.02 -10.64 9.03
N ILE A 84 22.03 -11.95 8.87
CA ILE A 84 23.18 -12.76 8.44
C ILE A 84 22.71 -13.56 7.24
N ALA A 85 23.37 -13.37 6.11
CA ALA A 85 22.98 -14.02 4.86
C ALA A 85 23.00 -15.55 5.01
N PRO A 86 21.93 -16.25 4.57
CA PRO A 86 21.92 -17.71 4.51
C PRO A 86 22.75 -18.22 3.32
N GLU A 87 23.16 -19.47 3.40
CA GLU A 87 23.68 -20.18 2.24
C GLU A 87 22.53 -20.59 1.31
N GLN A 88 22.71 -20.33 0.01
CA GLN A 88 21.75 -20.64 -1.05
C GLN A 88 22.13 -21.97 -1.71
N GLY A 89 21.30 -22.97 -1.55
CA GLY A 89 21.46 -24.27 -2.21
C GLY A 89 20.60 -24.40 -3.47
N THR A 90 20.54 -25.60 -4.03
CA THR A 90 19.74 -25.90 -5.22
C THR A 90 18.25 -25.52 -5.00
N ASN A 91 17.62 -24.94 -6.02
CA ASN A 91 16.24 -24.44 -5.98
C ASN A 91 16.01 -23.44 -4.84
N CYS A 92 16.97 -22.55 -4.63
CA CYS A 92 16.94 -21.51 -3.60
C CYS A 92 16.66 -22.02 -2.18
N ARG A 93 17.17 -23.22 -1.86
CA ARG A 93 17.05 -23.75 -0.50
C ARG A 93 17.98 -22.98 0.43
N LEU A 94 17.42 -22.28 1.39
CA LEU A 94 18.17 -21.48 2.36
C LEU A 94 18.58 -22.32 3.58
N THR A 95 19.87 -22.22 3.96
CA THR A 95 20.43 -22.88 5.14
C THR A 95 21.29 -21.92 5.95
N GLY A 96 21.24 -22.02 7.28
CA GLY A 96 21.86 -21.00 8.14
C GLY A 96 21.13 -19.68 8.06
N GLY A 97 21.87 -18.59 8.26
CA GLY A 97 21.33 -17.23 8.28
C GLY A 97 20.76 -16.83 9.63
N SER A 98 20.38 -15.55 9.75
CA SER A 98 19.59 -15.05 10.87
C SER A 98 18.63 -13.96 10.42
N TRP A 99 17.49 -13.87 11.07
CA TRP A 99 16.42 -12.92 10.81
C TRP A 99 15.86 -12.37 12.12
N TYR A 100 15.20 -11.23 12.02
CA TYR A 100 14.48 -10.62 13.12
C TYR A 100 13.01 -10.46 12.76
N SER A 101 12.12 -10.93 13.61
CA SER A 101 10.68 -10.73 13.49
C SER A 101 10.26 -9.49 14.30
N PRO A 102 9.88 -8.38 13.66
CA PRO A 102 9.52 -7.17 14.39
C PRO A 102 8.15 -7.27 15.08
N TYR A 103 7.29 -8.21 14.69
CA TYR A 103 5.96 -8.36 15.28
C TYR A 103 6.02 -8.79 16.75
N ASP A 104 7.02 -9.56 17.12
CA ASP A 104 7.17 -10.15 18.47
C ASP A 104 8.59 -9.98 19.05
N ASP A 105 9.39 -9.08 18.47
CA ASP A 105 10.75 -8.72 18.92
C ASP A 105 11.63 -9.97 19.12
N THR A 106 11.62 -10.89 18.14
CA THR A 106 12.29 -12.20 18.28
C THR A 106 13.21 -12.47 17.09
N SER A 107 14.42 -13.00 17.38
CA SER A 107 15.39 -13.40 16.36
C SER A 107 15.32 -14.89 16.06
N PHE A 108 15.56 -15.25 14.79
CA PHE A 108 15.51 -16.61 14.28
C PHE A 108 16.78 -16.95 13.49
N THR A 109 17.23 -18.20 13.58
CA THR A 109 18.39 -18.72 12.83
C THR A 109 18.01 -19.77 11.78
N GLN A 110 16.72 -19.92 11.52
CA GLN A 110 16.21 -20.91 10.56
C GLN A 110 15.05 -20.29 9.77
N ALA A 111 15.20 -20.18 8.46
CA ALA A 111 14.18 -19.65 7.54
C ALA A 111 12.80 -20.33 7.67
N ARG A 112 12.76 -21.61 8.04
CA ARG A 112 11.51 -22.38 8.22
C ARG A 112 10.68 -21.96 9.45
N ALA A 113 11.26 -21.22 10.38
CA ALA A 113 10.57 -20.70 11.56
C ALA A 113 9.83 -19.39 11.29
N LEU A 114 10.07 -18.83 10.12
CA LEU A 114 9.46 -17.59 9.64
C LEU A 114 8.39 -17.90 8.60
N ASP A 115 7.31 -17.15 8.62
CA ASP A 115 6.39 -16.98 7.49
C ASP A 115 6.70 -15.62 6.82
N ILE A 116 6.35 -15.47 5.55
CA ILE A 116 6.30 -14.17 4.90
C ILE A 116 4.86 -13.69 4.97
N ASP A 117 4.67 -12.60 5.69
CA ASP A 117 3.36 -11.96 5.82
C ASP A 117 3.16 -10.95 4.69
N HIS A 118 1.95 -10.93 4.12
CA HIS A 118 1.45 -9.77 3.41
C HIS A 118 1.00 -8.78 4.47
N LEU A 119 1.70 -7.63 4.60
CA LEU A 119 1.42 -6.66 5.65
C LEU A 119 -0.06 -6.28 5.69
N VAL A 120 -0.65 -5.95 4.55
CA VAL A 120 -2.10 -5.94 4.36
C VAL A 120 -2.50 -7.30 3.77
N PRO A 121 -3.23 -8.15 4.51
CA PRO A 121 -3.54 -9.51 4.10
C PRO A 121 -4.24 -9.61 2.74
N LEU A 122 -4.07 -10.74 2.04
CA LEU A 122 -4.75 -10.96 0.75
C LEU A 122 -6.27 -10.86 0.86
N ALA A 123 -6.83 -11.35 1.96
CA ALA A 123 -8.26 -11.26 2.20
C ALA A 123 -8.68 -9.82 2.50
N GLU A 124 -7.92 -9.11 3.31
CA GLU A 124 -8.11 -7.70 3.59
C GLU A 124 -8.02 -6.84 2.31
N SER A 125 -7.04 -7.08 1.46
CA SER A 125 -6.96 -6.38 0.17
C SER A 125 -8.19 -6.63 -0.72
N TRP A 126 -8.76 -7.86 -0.67
CA TRP A 126 -9.99 -8.19 -1.38
C TRP A 126 -11.17 -7.37 -0.87
N ASP A 127 -11.35 -7.30 0.44
CA ASP A 127 -12.41 -6.56 1.11
C ASP A 127 -12.31 -5.05 0.84
N SER A 128 -11.07 -4.59 0.72
CA SER A 128 -10.69 -3.19 0.46
C SER A 128 -10.61 -2.83 -1.03
N GLY A 129 -11.26 -3.61 -1.93
CA GLY A 129 -11.43 -3.25 -3.35
C GLY A 129 -10.70 -4.12 -4.36
N ALA A 130 -9.73 -4.98 -3.96
CA ALA A 130 -9.04 -5.87 -4.90
C ALA A 130 -9.95 -6.96 -5.51
N SER A 131 -11.17 -7.12 -5.01
CA SER A 131 -12.21 -7.95 -5.61
C SER A 131 -12.49 -7.57 -7.07
N THR A 132 -12.36 -6.29 -7.40
CA THR A 132 -12.57 -5.75 -8.76
C THR A 132 -11.34 -5.83 -9.66
N TRP A 133 -10.19 -6.21 -9.13
CA TRP A 133 -8.94 -6.25 -9.88
C TRP A 133 -8.88 -7.43 -10.87
N THR A 134 -8.03 -7.27 -11.88
CA THR A 134 -7.67 -8.40 -12.75
C THR A 134 -6.82 -9.44 -11.98
N ALA A 135 -6.79 -10.66 -12.48
CA ALA A 135 -5.92 -11.71 -11.91
C ALA A 135 -4.44 -11.30 -11.93
N ALA A 136 -3.99 -10.55 -12.96
CA ALA A 136 -2.63 -10.05 -13.05
C ALA A 136 -2.31 -9.02 -11.96
N GLN A 137 -3.24 -8.11 -11.66
CA GLN A 137 -3.06 -7.13 -10.57
C GLN A 137 -3.02 -7.81 -9.21
N ARG A 138 -3.89 -8.78 -8.94
CA ARG A 138 -3.84 -9.57 -7.71
C ARG A 138 -2.55 -10.39 -7.59
N GLN A 139 -2.04 -10.94 -8.70
CA GLN A 139 -0.74 -11.61 -8.70
C GLN A 139 0.40 -10.63 -8.39
N ALA A 140 0.40 -9.44 -9.00
CA ALA A 140 1.40 -8.41 -8.73
C ALA A 140 1.37 -7.98 -7.26
N TYR A 141 0.20 -7.73 -6.70
CA TYR A 141 0.02 -7.43 -5.27
C TYR A 141 0.60 -8.52 -4.36
N ALA A 142 0.27 -9.78 -4.67
CA ALA A 142 0.69 -10.91 -3.83
C ALA A 142 2.20 -11.23 -3.92
N ASN A 143 2.93 -10.58 -4.82
CA ASN A 143 4.37 -10.78 -5.03
C ASN A 143 5.11 -9.43 -5.15
N ASP A 144 4.62 -8.40 -4.45
CA ASP A 144 5.16 -7.04 -4.53
C ASP A 144 6.51 -6.96 -3.79
N LEU A 145 7.59 -7.03 -4.54
CA LEU A 145 8.97 -6.86 -4.06
C LEU A 145 9.48 -5.42 -4.28
N ASP A 146 8.71 -4.56 -4.94
CA ASP A 146 9.10 -3.19 -5.25
C ASP A 146 8.97 -2.25 -4.04
N ASP A 147 8.21 -2.66 -3.02
CA ASP A 147 8.10 -1.93 -1.76
C ASP A 147 8.36 -2.89 -0.59
N PRO A 148 9.45 -2.71 0.17
CA PRO A 148 9.85 -3.65 1.23
C PRO A 148 8.83 -3.74 2.38
N ARG A 149 7.84 -2.84 2.43
CA ARG A 149 6.76 -2.87 3.42
C ARG A 149 5.64 -3.83 3.04
N ALA A 150 5.55 -4.25 1.77
CA ALA A 150 4.44 -5.07 1.29
C ALA A 150 4.50 -6.51 1.82
N LEU A 151 5.70 -7.06 1.89
CA LEU A 151 5.98 -8.43 2.32
C LEU A 151 7.06 -8.40 3.39
N ILE A 152 6.85 -9.07 4.51
CA ILE A 152 7.76 -9.03 5.65
C ILE A 152 7.98 -10.42 6.27
N ALA A 153 9.23 -10.75 6.59
CA ALA A 153 9.57 -11.98 7.29
C ALA A 153 9.28 -11.83 8.80
N VAL A 154 8.35 -12.60 9.30
CA VAL A 154 7.92 -12.57 10.70
C VAL A 154 7.85 -13.97 11.28
N SER A 155 7.78 -14.09 12.62
CA SER A 155 7.58 -15.39 13.23
C SER A 155 6.30 -16.04 12.73
N ALA A 156 6.36 -17.34 12.47
CA ALA A 156 5.19 -18.11 12.05
C ALA A 156 4.04 -18.05 13.09
N ALA A 157 4.38 -17.85 14.37
CA ALA A 157 3.41 -17.70 15.46
C ALA A 157 2.62 -16.40 15.32
N SER A 158 3.31 -15.26 15.18
CA SER A 158 2.68 -13.95 15.04
C SER A 158 1.91 -13.84 13.73
N ASN A 159 2.45 -14.34 12.62
CA ASN A 159 1.75 -14.36 11.34
C ASN A 159 0.42 -15.11 11.41
N ARG A 160 0.41 -16.29 12.04
CA ARG A 160 -0.82 -17.10 12.19
C ARG A 160 -1.79 -16.50 13.19
N SER A 161 -1.30 -15.78 14.19
CA SER A 161 -2.14 -15.01 15.12
C SER A 161 -2.82 -13.84 14.39
N LYS A 162 -2.08 -13.13 13.52
CA LYS A 162 -2.60 -12.04 12.68
C LYS A 162 -3.64 -12.55 11.68
N SER A 163 -3.35 -13.64 10.97
CA SER A 163 -4.26 -14.20 9.96
C SER A 163 -4.71 -13.13 8.95
N ASP A 164 -6.03 -13.03 8.72
CA ASP A 164 -6.65 -12.07 7.80
C ASP A 164 -7.12 -10.78 8.52
N GLN A 165 -6.71 -10.58 9.76
CA GLN A 165 -7.17 -9.47 10.60
C GLN A 165 -6.53 -8.14 10.20
N ASP A 166 -7.30 -7.07 10.38
CA ASP A 166 -6.93 -5.68 10.23
C ASP A 166 -6.38 -5.06 11.54
N PRO A 167 -5.91 -3.80 11.54
CA PRO A 167 -5.42 -3.13 12.74
C PRO A 167 -6.44 -2.91 13.85
N ALA A 168 -7.74 -3.02 13.59
CA ALA A 168 -8.77 -2.90 14.61
C ALA A 168 -8.91 -4.18 15.45
N THR A 169 -8.55 -5.32 14.86
CA THR A 169 -8.72 -6.63 15.49
C THR A 169 -7.41 -7.31 15.87
N TRP A 170 -6.31 -6.90 15.28
CA TRP A 170 -4.98 -7.38 15.61
C TRP A 170 -3.91 -6.28 15.57
N GLN A 171 -3.02 -6.29 16.53
CA GLN A 171 -1.84 -5.43 16.60
C GLN A 171 -0.61 -6.28 16.91
N PRO A 172 0.59 -5.93 16.41
CA PRO A 172 1.82 -6.59 16.81
C PRO A 172 1.96 -6.64 18.32
N PRO A 173 2.31 -7.82 18.92
CA PRO A 173 2.55 -7.92 20.34
C PRO A 173 3.72 -7.06 20.82
N ALA A 174 4.72 -6.78 19.97
CA ALA A 174 5.79 -5.85 20.25
C ALA A 174 5.30 -4.40 20.14
N ASP A 175 5.05 -3.75 21.28
CA ASP A 175 4.55 -2.37 21.34
C ASP A 175 5.40 -1.39 20.53
N GLY A 176 6.74 -1.59 20.53
CA GLY A 176 7.68 -0.73 19.80
C GLY A 176 7.53 -0.77 18.28
N TYR A 177 6.85 -1.77 17.72
CA TYR A 177 6.62 -1.88 16.28
C TYR A 177 5.27 -1.33 15.83
N ARG A 178 4.33 -1.04 16.72
CA ARG A 178 2.96 -0.63 16.34
C ARG A 178 2.90 0.63 15.49
N CYS A 179 3.75 1.62 15.78
CA CYS A 179 3.83 2.82 14.95
C CYS A 179 4.29 2.51 13.52
N THR A 180 5.31 1.68 13.37
CA THR A 180 5.81 1.24 12.07
C THR A 180 4.75 0.44 11.33
N TYR A 181 4.12 -0.54 12.00
CA TYR A 181 3.06 -1.36 11.44
C TYR A 181 1.89 -0.52 10.88
N ALA A 182 1.38 0.43 11.66
CA ALA A 182 0.30 1.32 11.22
C ALA A 182 0.74 2.23 10.06
N THR A 183 1.97 2.73 10.10
CA THR A 183 2.53 3.57 9.03
C THR A 183 2.66 2.79 7.72
N ASP A 184 3.20 1.57 7.79
CA ASP A 184 3.41 0.71 6.64
C ASP A 184 2.07 0.21 6.07
N TRP A 185 1.09 -0.06 6.94
CA TRP A 185 -0.28 -0.41 6.52
C TRP A 185 -0.90 0.71 5.65
N VAL A 186 -0.83 1.96 6.11
CA VAL A 186 -1.29 3.11 5.34
C VAL A 186 -0.51 3.26 4.03
N ALA A 187 0.81 3.03 4.07
CA ALA A 187 1.66 3.11 2.88
C ALA A 187 1.25 2.07 1.81
N ILE A 188 1.01 0.83 2.20
CA ILE A 188 0.61 -0.24 1.27
C ILE A 188 -0.81 -0.02 0.75
N LYS A 189 -1.76 0.41 1.59
CA LYS A 189 -3.09 0.79 1.09
C LYS A 189 -3.02 1.96 0.10
N THR A 190 -2.19 2.96 0.37
CA THR A 190 -1.93 4.07 -0.56
C THR A 190 -1.32 3.57 -1.87
N ARG A 191 -0.27 2.74 -1.80
CA ARG A 191 0.44 2.19 -2.97
C ARG A 191 -0.51 1.46 -3.94
N TRP A 192 -1.44 0.71 -3.40
CA TRP A 192 -2.34 -0.14 -4.17
C TRP A 192 -3.73 0.45 -4.39
N GLY A 193 -3.99 1.66 -3.88
CA GLY A 193 -5.29 2.33 -3.98
C GLY A 193 -6.42 1.52 -3.31
N LEU A 194 -6.10 0.90 -2.17
CA LEU A 194 -7.06 0.17 -1.35
C LEU A 194 -7.87 1.15 -0.49
N THR A 195 -9.09 0.75 -0.15
CA THR A 195 -9.95 1.50 0.77
C THR A 195 -9.68 1.11 2.23
N VAL A 196 -10.20 1.90 3.16
CA VAL A 196 -10.30 1.53 4.59
C VAL A 196 -11.76 1.45 4.98
N ASP A 197 -12.13 0.57 5.92
CA ASP A 197 -13.42 0.66 6.56
C ASP A 197 -13.38 1.65 7.74
N PRO A 198 -14.56 2.11 8.27
CA PRO A 198 -14.59 3.08 9.36
C PRO A 198 -13.92 2.60 10.65
N THR A 199 -13.96 1.30 10.94
CA THR A 199 -13.41 0.71 12.17
C THR A 199 -11.89 0.61 12.07
N GLU A 200 -11.39 0.14 10.94
CA GLU A 200 -9.97 0.11 10.59
C GLU A 200 -9.37 1.53 10.62
N GLN A 201 -10.05 2.50 9.98
CA GLN A 201 -9.59 3.90 9.97
C GLN A 201 -9.49 4.47 11.40
N ALA A 202 -10.47 4.19 12.25
CA ALA A 202 -10.45 4.64 13.64
C ALA A 202 -9.28 4.02 14.42
N ALA A 203 -9.06 2.71 14.27
CA ALA A 203 -7.96 2.02 14.93
C ALA A 203 -6.58 2.52 14.46
N LEU A 204 -6.40 2.74 13.16
CA LEU A 204 -5.19 3.34 12.62
C LEU A 204 -4.97 4.76 13.14
N THR A 205 -6.04 5.57 13.24
CA THR A 205 -5.98 6.91 13.79
C THR A 205 -5.52 6.88 15.25
N ASP A 206 -6.14 6.03 16.07
CA ASP A 206 -5.80 5.90 17.51
C ASP A 206 -4.31 5.54 17.71
N VAL A 207 -3.76 4.62 16.90
CA VAL A 207 -2.34 4.28 16.95
C VAL A 207 -1.48 5.45 16.47
N LEU A 208 -1.76 6.00 15.29
CA LEU A 208 -0.94 7.05 14.68
C LEU A 208 -0.97 8.37 15.45
N ASP A 209 -1.99 8.63 16.26
CA ASP A 209 -2.03 9.81 17.14
C ASP A 209 -0.99 9.73 18.27
N THR A 210 -0.56 8.51 18.63
CA THR A 210 0.53 8.31 19.60
C THR A 210 1.93 8.29 18.95
N CYS A 211 2.00 8.32 17.61
CA CYS A 211 3.22 8.15 16.84
C CYS A 211 3.69 9.48 16.22
N PRO A 212 4.98 9.60 15.84
CA PRO A 212 5.43 10.72 15.02
C PRO A 212 4.67 10.76 13.67
N ASN A 213 4.21 11.96 13.26
CA ASN A 213 3.57 12.14 11.96
C ASN A 213 4.61 12.26 10.83
N THR A 214 5.41 11.19 10.65
CA THR A 214 6.47 11.16 9.63
C THR A 214 5.87 11.06 8.22
N PRO A 215 6.48 11.71 7.21
CA PRO A 215 6.08 11.50 5.83
C PRO A 215 6.32 10.05 5.38
N ILE A 216 5.35 9.49 4.68
CA ILE A 216 5.54 8.30 3.86
C ILE A 216 5.78 8.72 2.42
N THR A 217 6.70 8.04 1.75
CA THR A 217 6.91 8.14 0.29
C THR A 217 6.54 6.81 -0.33
N VAL A 218 5.65 6.85 -1.30
CA VAL A 218 5.05 5.66 -1.92
C VAL A 218 5.06 5.83 -3.43
N THR A 219 5.56 4.85 -4.16
CA THR A 219 5.36 4.75 -5.61
C THR A 219 4.07 3.97 -5.86
N LEU A 220 3.13 4.57 -6.56
CA LEU A 220 1.83 3.95 -6.82
C LEU A 220 1.99 2.74 -7.76
N ALA A 221 1.46 1.60 -7.33
CA ALA A 221 1.48 0.37 -8.15
C ALA A 221 0.25 0.28 -9.07
N ARG A 222 -0.77 1.09 -8.77
CA ARG A 222 -2.05 1.06 -9.49
C ARG A 222 -2.70 2.45 -9.53
#